data_4a49d574858024a446b4606315121303
#
_entry.id   4a49d574858024a446b4606315121303
#
_cell.length_a   1.000
_cell.length_b   1.000
_cell.length_c   1.000
_cell.angle_alpha   90.00
_cell.angle_beta   90.00
_cell.angle_gamma   90.00
#
_symmetry.space_group_name_H-M   'P 1'
#
loop_
_entity.id
_entity.type
_entity.pdbx_description
1 polymer ?
#
loop_
_entity_poly.entity_id
_entity_poly.type
_entity_poly.pdbx_seq_one_letter_code
_entity_poly.pdbx_strand_id
1 'polypeptide(L)'
;MSNEITMNVPSVTFKTRVRDESVEGPNPFRWQDVTSEEIFGGKKVVVFALPGAFTPTCSSTHLPGFEANYDEFKALGVDEVYCLSVNDAFTMFQWGMHQGVENVKLLPDGSGEFSRLMGMLVQKDNLGFGARSWRYSMLVDDGQITALFSEPGKCDNCPTDPFEVSDADTLLNFMKAQ
;
A
#
# COMPACT_ATOMS: atom_id res chain seq x y z
N MET A 1 22.18 17.50 7.15
CA MET A 1 20.87 18.12 6.92
C MET A 1 19.83 17.03 6.87
N SER A 2 18.96 16.99 7.86
CA SER A 2 17.81 16.09 7.82
C SER A 2 16.90 16.57 6.71
N ASN A 3 16.71 15.77 5.66
CA ASN A 3 15.60 15.94 4.76
C ASN A 3 14.32 15.60 5.53
N GLU A 4 13.83 16.55 6.31
CA GLU A 4 12.48 16.45 6.84
C GLU A 4 11.54 16.55 5.65
N ILE A 5 11.07 15.40 5.19
CA ILE A 5 9.97 15.32 4.24
C ILE A 5 8.72 15.71 5.03
N THR A 6 8.33 16.97 4.95
CA THR A 6 7.10 17.48 5.57
C THR A 6 5.96 17.42 4.54
N MET A 7 5.53 16.22 4.20
CA MET A 7 4.42 16.00 3.29
C MET A 7 3.30 15.24 4.00
N ASN A 8 2.09 15.76 3.88
CA ASN A 8 0.91 15.06 4.38
C ASN A 8 0.41 14.05 3.33
N VAL A 9 -0.18 12.96 3.81
CA VAL A 9 -0.88 12.03 2.92
C VAL A 9 -2.05 12.73 2.23
N PRO A 10 -2.35 12.39 0.97
CA PRO A 10 -3.52 12.93 0.28
C PRO A 10 -4.82 12.61 1.00
N SER A 11 -5.76 13.56 0.97
CA SER A 11 -7.10 13.34 1.50
C SER A 11 -7.98 12.70 0.43
N VAL A 12 -8.26 11.42 0.59
CA VAL A 12 -9.10 10.64 -0.33
C VAL A 12 -10.07 9.76 0.44
N THR A 13 -11.11 9.30 -0.26
CA THR A 13 -12.02 8.28 0.24
C THR A 13 -11.81 6.99 -0.56
N PHE A 14 -11.41 5.94 0.13
CA PHE A 14 -11.21 4.62 -0.47
C PHE A 14 -12.52 3.84 -0.48
N LYS A 15 -12.84 3.21 -1.60
CA LYS A 15 -14.00 2.33 -1.74
C LYS A 15 -13.60 0.91 -1.33
N THR A 16 -13.99 0.51 -0.14
CA THR A 16 -13.67 -0.80 0.41
C THR A 16 -14.92 -1.65 0.61
N ARG A 17 -14.74 -2.93 0.87
CA ARG A 17 -15.82 -3.86 1.23
C ARG A 17 -15.49 -4.53 2.54
N VAL A 18 -16.50 -4.69 3.37
CA VAL A 18 -16.39 -5.39 4.65
C VAL A 18 -17.42 -6.50 4.75
N ARG A 19 -17.04 -7.56 5.47
CA ARG A 19 -17.97 -8.64 5.78
C ARG A 19 -19.06 -8.14 6.73
N ASP A 20 -20.29 -8.43 6.40
CA ASP A 20 -21.45 -8.00 7.19
C ASP A 20 -22.47 -9.13 7.20
N GLU A 21 -22.55 -9.85 8.31
CA GLU A 21 -23.41 -11.04 8.45
C GLU A 21 -24.91 -10.68 8.45
N SER A 22 -25.26 -9.38 8.52
CA SER A 22 -26.64 -8.93 8.36
C SER A 22 -27.09 -8.92 6.89
N VAL A 23 -26.15 -9.01 5.94
CA VAL A 23 -26.45 -9.11 4.52
C VAL A 23 -26.81 -10.55 4.19
N GLU A 24 -28.01 -10.76 3.67
CA GLU A 24 -28.50 -12.09 3.29
C GLU A 24 -27.84 -12.60 2.00
N GLY A 25 -27.72 -13.92 1.87
CA GLY A 25 -27.24 -14.59 0.68
C GLY A 25 -25.81 -15.11 0.80
N PRO A 26 -25.25 -15.64 -0.30
CA PRO A 26 -23.95 -16.32 -0.26
C PRO A 26 -22.75 -15.38 -0.20
N ASN A 27 -22.96 -14.06 -0.26
CA ASN A 27 -21.89 -13.06 -0.33
C ASN A 27 -22.17 -11.92 0.67
N PRO A 28 -21.99 -12.18 1.98
CA PRO A 28 -22.35 -11.25 3.04
C PRO A 28 -21.33 -10.11 3.19
N PHE A 29 -21.23 -9.26 2.18
CA PHE A 29 -20.34 -8.10 2.15
C PHE A 29 -21.13 -6.84 1.79
N ARG A 30 -20.73 -5.72 2.37
CA ARG A 30 -21.24 -4.40 2.00
C ARG A 30 -20.10 -3.45 1.68
N TRP A 31 -20.41 -2.42 0.92
CA TRP A 31 -19.46 -1.33 0.67
C TRP A 31 -19.25 -0.53 1.96
N GLN A 32 -18.03 -0.10 2.15
CA GLN A 32 -17.65 0.81 3.22
C GLN A 32 -16.64 1.83 2.70
N ASP A 33 -17.01 3.10 2.78
CA ASP A 33 -16.09 4.18 2.48
C ASP A 33 -15.14 4.37 3.67
N VAL A 34 -13.84 4.45 3.39
CA VAL A 34 -12.81 4.68 4.40
C VAL A 34 -11.97 5.87 3.96
N THR A 35 -11.86 6.88 4.81
CA THR A 35 -11.13 8.11 4.51
C THR A 35 -9.66 8.00 4.93
N SER A 36 -8.82 8.85 4.33
CA SER A 36 -7.42 8.99 4.75
C SER A 36 -7.31 9.32 6.25
N GLU A 37 -8.18 10.17 6.76
CA GLU A 37 -8.20 10.53 8.18
C GLU A 37 -8.44 9.31 9.07
N GLU A 38 -9.35 8.43 8.69
CA GLU A 38 -9.64 7.19 9.43
C GLU A 38 -8.46 6.22 9.41
N ILE A 39 -7.70 6.19 8.32
CA ILE A 39 -6.54 5.30 8.16
C ILE A 39 -5.33 5.84 8.92
N PHE A 40 -5.04 7.13 8.79
CA PHE A 40 -3.78 7.72 9.20
C PHE A 40 -3.87 8.58 10.46
N GLY A 41 -5.03 9.15 10.77
CA GLY A 41 -5.20 10.10 11.87
C GLY A 41 -4.87 9.48 13.23
N GLY A 42 -3.95 10.10 13.98
CA GLY A 42 -3.55 9.65 15.30
C GLY A 42 -2.81 8.33 15.35
N LYS A 43 -2.32 7.83 14.22
CA LYS A 43 -1.69 6.50 14.12
C LYS A 43 -0.33 6.59 13.43
N LYS A 44 0.54 5.63 13.79
CA LYS A 44 1.77 5.37 13.04
C LYS A 44 1.51 4.21 12.08
N VAL A 45 1.60 4.48 10.79
CA VAL A 45 1.19 3.56 9.73
C VAL A 45 2.33 3.36 8.74
N VAL A 46 2.57 2.12 8.37
CA VAL A 46 3.42 1.75 7.24
C VAL A 46 2.52 1.50 6.03
N VAL A 47 2.87 2.09 4.89
CA VAL A 47 2.22 1.82 3.61
C VAL A 47 3.29 1.40 2.62
N PHE A 48 3.06 0.33 1.91
CA PHE A 48 3.82 0.00 0.71
C PHE A 48 2.87 -0.13 -0.46
N ALA A 49 3.29 0.41 -1.60
CA ALA A 49 2.51 0.43 -2.83
C ALA A 49 3.24 -0.32 -3.93
N LEU A 50 2.47 -0.93 -4.80
CA LEU A 50 3.00 -1.80 -5.83
C LEU A 50 2.12 -1.77 -7.09
N PRO A 51 2.67 -2.20 -8.26
CA PRO A 51 1.97 -2.09 -9.54
C PRO A 51 0.70 -2.91 -9.70
N GLY A 52 0.54 -3.99 -8.94
CA GLY A 52 -0.71 -4.73 -9.06
C GLY A 52 -0.79 -6.05 -8.33
N ALA A 53 -2.00 -6.36 -7.85
CA ALA A 53 -2.35 -7.66 -7.34
C ALA A 53 -2.11 -8.74 -8.39
N PHE A 54 -1.68 -9.93 -7.96
CA PHE A 54 -1.39 -11.09 -8.81
C PHE A 54 -0.21 -10.92 -9.78
N THR A 55 0.52 -9.80 -9.75
CA THR A 55 1.73 -9.64 -10.55
C THR A 55 2.94 -10.28 -9.87
N PRO A 56 4.01 -10.65 -10.61
CA PRO A 56 5.07 -11.54 -10.06
C PRO A 56 5.78 -11.02 -8.82
N THR A 57 6.48 -9.88 -8.89
CA THR A 57 7.25 -9.35 -7.75
C THR A 57 6.36 -8.96 -6.57
N CYS A 58 5.18 -8.43 -6.85
CA CYS A 58 4.21 -8.05 -5.83
C CYS A 58 3.76 -9.26 -5.00
N SER A 59 3.52 -10.38 -5.67
CA SER A 59 3.01 -11.62 -5.05
C SER A 59 4.10 -12.48 -4.43
N SER A 60 5.30 -12.50 -5.02
CA SER A 60 6.38 -13.40 -4.59
C SER A 60 7.29 -12.80 -3.52
N THR A 61 7.43 -11.48 -3.46
CA THR A 61 8.46 -10.85 -2.65
C THR A 61 7.96 -9.65 -1.85
N HIS A 62 7.29 -8.69 -2.47
CA HIS A 62 6.96 -7.42 -1.80
C HIS A 62 5.94 -7.62 -0.68
N LEU A 63 4.76 -8.13 -0.97
CA LEU A 63 3.73 -8.41 0.02
C LEU A 63 4.19 -9.44 1.06
N PRO A 64 4.76 -10.60 0.68
CA PRO A 64 5.23 -11.57 1.68
C PRO A 64 6.30 -11.02 2.62
N GLY A 65 7.17 -10.14 2.15
CA GLY A 65 8.20 -9.52 2.99
C GLY A 65 7.61 -8.66 4.11
N PHE A 66 6.59 -7.86 3.83
CA PHE A 66 5.92 -7.06 4.84
C PHE A 66 5.06 -7.91 5.78
N GLU A 67 4.38 -8.91 5.26
CA GLU A 67 3.60 -9.83 6.10
C GLU A 67 4.49 -10.58 7.09
N ALA A 68 5.63 -11.09 6.62
CA ALA A 68 6.58 -11.82 7.46
C ALA A 68 7.20 -10.95 8.57
N ASN A 69 7.33 -9.66 8.33
CA ASN A 69 7.94 -8.70 9.27
C ASN A 69 6.92 -7.87 10.04
N TYR A 70 5.65 -8.21 9.97
CA TYR A 70 4.58 -7.45 10.60
C TYR A 70 4.82 -7.24 12.11
N ASP A 71 5.18 -8.30 12.83
CA ASP A 71 5.41 -8.22 14.27
C ASP A 71 6.60 -7.32 14.64
N GLU A 72 7.64 -7.27 13.80
CA GLU A 72 8.76 -6.35 14.00
C GLU A 72 8.33 -4.89 13.84
N PHE A 73 7.47 -4.58 12.87
CA PHE A 73 6.90 -3.26 12.73
C PHE A 73 6.05 -2.87 13.94
N LYS A 74 5.24 -3.81 14.44
CA LYS A 74 4.43 -3.58 15.65
C LYS A 74 5.31 -3.29 16.86
N ALA A 75 6.42 -4.01 17.02
CA ALA A 75 7.37 -3.79 18.11
C ALA A 75 8.03 -2.40 18.05
N LEU A 76 8.10 -1.79 16.87
CA LEU A 76 8.62 -0.44 16.67
C LEU A 76 7.55 0.66 16.80
N GLY A 77 6.35 0.32 17.25
CA GLY A 77 5.27 1.27 17.49
C GLY A 77 4.34 1.51 16.29
N VAL A 78 4.46 0.72 15.23
CA VAL A 78 3.54 0.81 14.09
C VAL A 78 2.18 0.23 14.48
N ASP A 79 1.12 0.99 14.24
CA ASP A 79 -0.25 0.55 14.52
C ASP A 79 -0.79 -0.37 13.44
N GLU A 80 -0.53 -0.05 12.16
CA GLU A 80 -1.04 -0.80 11.02
C GLU A 80 -0.06 -0.81 9.85
N VAL A 81 -0.10 -1.87 9.06
CA VAL A 81 0.64 -2.00 7.79
C VAL A 81 -0.37 -2.19 6.66
N TYR A 82 -0.32 -1.32 5.65
CA TYR A 82 -1.19 -1.36 4.49
C TYR A 82 -0.41 -1.62 3.21
N CYS A 83 -0.98 -2.47 2.35
CA CYS A 83 -0.55 -2.64 0.97
C CYS A 83 -1.53 -1.91 0.06
N LEU A 84 -1.06 -0.93 -0.69
CA LEU A 84 -1.86 -0.12 -1.60
C LEU A 84 -1.58 -0.52 -3.05
N SER A 85 -2.63 -0.67 -3.83
CA SER A 85 -2.52 -0.93 -5.27
C SER A 85 -3.70 -0.31 -6.02
N VAL A 86 -3.46 0.06 -7.28
CA VAL A 86 -4.52 0.51 -8.21
C VAL A 86 -5.25 -0.74 -8.71
N ASN A 87 -5.99 -1.34 -7.82
CA ASN A 87 -6.89 -2.46 -8.03
C ASN A 87 -8.16 -2.22 -7.22
N ASP A 88 -9.27 -2.77 -7.66
CA ASP A 88 -10.53 -2.66 -6.95
C ASP A 88 -10.58 -3.53 -5.69
N ALA A 89 -11.61 -3.30 -4.87
CA ALA A 89 -11.78 -4.00 -3.60
C ALA A 89 -11.96 -5.52 -3.77
N PHE A 90 -12.58 -5.96 -4.84
CA PHE A 90 -12.78 -7.40 -5.10
C PHE A 90 -11.46 -8.08 -5.42
N THR A 91 -10.66 -7.48 -6.31
CA THR A 91 -9.36 -8.01 -6.70
C THR A 91 -8.41 -8.05 -5.50
N MET A 92 -8.35 -6.97 -4.71
CA MET A 92 -7.51 -6.91 -3.52
C MET A 92 -7.91 -7.97 -2.49
N PHE A 93 -9.20 -8.15 -2.26
CA PHE A 93 -9.69 -9.19 -1.34
C PHE A 93 -9.26 -10.60 -1.79
N GLN A 94 -9.48 -10.93 -3.06
CA GLN A 94 -9.11 -12.25 -3.59
C GLN A 94 -7.60 -12.48 -3.59
N TRP A 95 -6.83 -11.44 -3.88
CA TRP A 95 -5.38 -11.53 -3.83
C TRP A 95 -4.89 -11.78 -2.40
N GLY A 96 -5.44 -11.08 -1.42
CA GLY A 96 -5.13 -11.30 -0.01
C GLY A 96 -5.44 -12.74 0.44
N MET A 97 -6.58 -13.26 0.02
CA MET A 97 -6.95 -14.66 0.28
C MET A 97 -5.96 -15.64 -0.37
N HIS A 98 -5.61 -15.41 -1.63
CA HIS A 98 -4.66 -16.24 -2.37
C HIS A 98 -3.27 -16.23 -1.74
N GLN A 99 -2.83 -15.06 -1.26
CA GLN A 99 -1.53 -14.90 -0.61
C GLN A 99 -1.51 -15.41 0.85
N GLY A 100 -2.65 -15.71 1.42
CA GLY A 100 -2.74 -16.13 2.82
C GLY A 100 -2.37 -15.01 3.81
N VAL A 101 -2.67 -13.76 3.46
CA VAL A 101 -2.36 -12.59 4.29
C VAL A 101 -3.24 -12.59 5.54
N GLU A 102 -2.62 -12.45 6.71
CA GLU A 102 -3.31 -12.46 8.00
C GLU A 102 -3.29 -11.07 8.67
N ASN A 103 -2.23 -10.31 8.52
CA ASN A 103 -1.97 -9.08 9.28
C ASN A 103 -1.94 -7.82 8.43
N VAL A 104 -1.27 -7.85 7.28
CA VAL A 104 -1.23 -6.71 6.35
C VAL A 104 -2.63 -6.45 5.80
N LYS A 105 -3.07 -5.22 5.87
CA LYS A 105 -4.35 -4.79 5.30
C LYS A 105 -4.17 -4.36 3.86
N LEU A 106 -5.05 -4.82 2.97
CA LEU A 106 -4.99 -4.47 1.56
C LEU A 106 -5.91 -3.28 1.31
N LEU A 107 -5.34 -2.20 0.76
CA LEU A 107 -6.02 -0.93 0.53
C LEU A 107 -6.26 -0.74 -0.97
N PRO A 108 -7.51 -0.82 -1.43
CA PRO A 108 -7.83 -0.67 -2.84
C PRO A 108 -7.87 0.79 -3.25
N ASP A 109 -6.93 1.21 -4.10
CA ASP A 109 -6.93 2.50 -4.76
C ASP A 109 -7.46 2.34 -6.20
N GLY A 110 -8.68 1.82 -6.32
CA GLY A 110 -9.24 1.36 -7.60
C GLY A 110 -9.30 2.42 -8.69
N SER A 111 -9.54 3.67 -8.33
CA SER A 111 -9.56 4.80 -9.28
C SER A 111 -8.20 5.45 -9.46
N GLY A 112 -7.17 5.02 -8.74
CA GLY A 112 -5.83 5.60 -8.81
C GLY A 112 -5.72 6.99 -8.21
N GLU A 113 -6.70 7.45 -7.47
CA GLU A 113 -6.73 8.83 -6.94
C GLU A 113 -5.61 9.07 -5.93
N PHE A 114 -5.41 8.18 -4.97
CA PHE A 114 -4.33 8.31 -4.00
C PHE A 114 -2.98 8.27 -4.67
N SER A 115 -2.78 7.32 -5.58
CA SER A 115 -1.52 7.20 -6.34
C SER A 115 -1.25 8.44 -7.17
N ARG A 116 -2.26 9.03 -7.81
CA ARG A 116 -2.14 10.27 -8.59
C ARG A 116 -1.73 11.43 -7.68
N LEU A 117 -2.39 11.61 -6.56
CA LEU A 117 -2.13 12.73 -5.64
C LEU A 117 -0.78 12.57 -4.93
N MET A 118 -0.30 11.35 -4.76
CA MET A 118 1.07 11.08 -4.28
C MET A 118 2.14 11.34 -5.35
N GLY A 119 1.76 11.59 -6.60
CA GLY A 119 2.72 11.70 -7.70
C GLY A 119 3.31 10.35 -8.10
N MET A 120 2.62 9.25 -7.80
CA MET A 120 3.11 7.87 -8.00
C MET A 120 2.33 7.11 -9.07
N LEU A 121 1.33 7.74 -9.71
CA LEU A 121 0.59 7.09 -10.79
C LEU A 121 1.41 7.08 -12.07
N VAL A 122 1.60 5.92 -12.64
CA VAL A 122 2.33 5.72 -13.90
C VAL A 122 1.51 4.88 -14.86
N GLN A 123 1.74 5.09 -16.15
CA GLN A 123 1.15 4.24 -17.19
C GLN A 123 1.99 2.97 -17.37
N LYS A 124 1.30 1.84 -17.48
CA LYS A 124 1.92 0.53 -17.76
C LYS A 124 1.23 -0.15 -18.94
N ASP A 125 0.96 0.63 -19.99
CA ASP A 125 0.30 0.16 -21.19
C ASP A 125 1.16 -0.87 -21.95
N ASN A 126 2.48 -0.77 -21.82
CA ASN A 126 3.43 -1.74 -22.37
C ASN A 126 3.22 -3.15 -21.83
N LEU A 127 2.56 -3.28 -20.67
CA LEU A 127 2.22 -4.58 -20.05
C LEU A 127 0.72 -4.87 -20.13
N GLY A 128 -0.06 -3.96 -20.71
CA GLY A 128 -1.52 -4.09 -20.73
C GLY A 128 -2.19 -3.83 -19.38
N PHE A 129 -1.50 -3.14 -18.46
CA PHE A 129 -2.02 -2.89 -17.11
C PHE A 129 -2.81 -1.58 -17.00
N GLY A 130 -2.58 -0.64 -17.90
CA GLY A 130 -3.11 0.72 -17.75
C GLY A 130 -2.37 1.50 -16.66
N ALA A 131 -3.09 2.42 -16.00
CA ALA A 131 -2.53 3.24 -14.94
C ALA A 131 -2.37 2.44 -13.65
N ARG A 132 -1.18 2.46 -13.07
CA ARG A 132 -0.84 1.74 -11.83
C ARG A 132 0.00 2.61 -10.90
N SER A 133 0.14 2.19 -9.64
CA SER A 133 1.07 2.84 -8.72
C SER A 133 2.51 2.45 -9.02
N TRP A 134 3.39 3.43 -8.95
CA TRP A 134 4.82 3.16 -8.83
C TRP A 134 5.10 2.46 -7.51
N ARG A 135 6.20 1.71 -7.42
CA ARG A 135 6.56 0.93 -6.25
C ARG A 135 7.28 1.80 -5.22
N TYR A 136 6.75 1.86 -4.00
CA TYR A 136 7.37 2.59 -2.89
C TYR A 136 6.92 2.01 -1.55
N SER A 137 7.63 2.40 -0.48
CA SER A 137 7.18 2.22 0.89
C SER A 137 7.31 3.54 1.65
N MET A 138 6.50 3.74 2.67
CA MET A 138 6.54 4.95 3.48
C MET A 138 6.11 4.70 4.92
N LEU A 139 6.62 5.56 5.80
CA LEU A 139 6.19 5.65 7.18
C LEU A 139 5.40 6.94 7.36
N VAL A 140 4.22 6.82 7.95
CA VAL A 140 3.30 7.93 8.18
C VAL A 140 3.01 8.03 9.67
N ASP A 141 3.13 9.22 10.24
CA ASP A 141 2.81 9.49 11.63
C ASP A 141 1.75 10.59 11.69
N ASP A 142 0.57 10.26 12.17
CA ASP A 142 -0.60 11.15 12.24
C ASP A 142 -0.83 11.92 10.92
N GLY A 143 -0.86 11.19 9.81
CA GLY A 143 -1.09 11.76 8.48
C GLY A 143 0.13 12.43 7.84
N GLN A 144 1.25 12.53 8.54
CA GLN A 144 2.48 13.14 8.03
C GLN A 144 3.45 12.06 7.57
N ILE A 145 3.93 12.16 6.34
CA ILE A 145 4.93 11.23 5.79
C ILE A 145 6.28 11.59 6.39
N THR A 146 6.85 10.70 7.18
CA THR A 146 8.13 10.89 7.86
C THR A 146 9.29 10.18 7.15
N ALA A 147 9.00 9.20 6.31
CA ALA A 147 9.98 8.53 5.46
C ALA A 147 9.29 8.04 4.19
N LEU A 148 9.98 8.13 3.06
CA LEU A 148 9.50 7.68 1.76
C LEU A 148 10.65 7.04 0.98
N PHE A 149 10.49 5.78 0.63
CA PHE A 149 11.43 5.01 -0.18
C PHE A 149 10.77 4.64 -1.51
N SER A 150 10.94 5.50 -2.50
CA SER A 150 10.44 5.30 -3.85
C SER A 150 11.50 4.63 -4.70
N GLU A 151 11.14 3.60 -5.46
CA GLU A 151 12.08 2.97 -6.39
C GLU A 151 12.60 3.97 -7.39
N PRO A 152 13.89 3.90 -7.76
CA PRO A 152 14.49 4.87 -8.67
C PRO A 152 13.98 4.71 -10.11
N GLY A 153 14.06 5.78 -10.89
CA GLY A 153 13.76 5.75 -12.31
C GLY A 153 12.28 5.72 -12.67
N LYS A 154 11.44 6.31 -11.84
CA LYS A 154 9.99 6.36 -12.11
C LYS A 154 9.71 6.91 -13.51
N CYS A 155 8.97 6.16 -14.31
CA CYS A 155 8.59 6.55 -15.66
C CYS A 155 7.31 5.84 -16.11
N ASP A 156 6.65 6.42 -17.12
CA ASP A 156 5.57 5.72 -17.82
C ASP A 156 6.16 4.66 -18.75
N ASN A 157 5.50 3.52 -18.84
CA ASN A 157 5.91 2.40 -19.68
C ASN A 157 7.39 2.00 -19.46
N CYS A 158 7.82 2.05 -18.21
CA CYS A 158 9.17 1.67 -17.82
C CYS A 158 9.48 0.25 -18.27
N PRO A 159 10.66 0.00 -18.86
CA PRO A 159 11.03 -1.36 -19.29
C PRO A 159 11.37 -2.29 -18.12
N THR A 160 11.56 -1.72 -16.93
CA THR A 160 11.93 -2.48 -15.72
C THR A 160 10.94 -2.20 -14.59
N ASP A 161 10.87 -3.12 -13.64
CA ASP A 161 10.13 -2.98 -12.39
C ASP A 161 11.11 -3.13 -11.22
N PRO A 162 11.78 -2.03 -10.81
CA PRO A 162 12.81 -2.12 -9.79
C PRO A 162 12.22 -2.44 -8.41
N PHE A 163 12.98 -3.23 -7.64
CA PHE A 163 12.67 -3.58 -6.25
C PHE A 163 13.97 -3.58 -5.43
N GLU A 164 14.44 -2.39 -5.07
CA GLU A 164 15.74 -2.19 -4.43
C GLU A 164 15.66 -1.51 -3.07
N VAL A 165 14.70 -0.57 -2.89
CA VAL A 165 14.65 0.30 -1.70
C VAL A 165 13.31 0.26 -0.95
N SER A 166 12.26 -0.30 -1.53
CA SER A 166 10.90 -0.28 -0.98
C SER A 166 10.53 -1.56 -0.22
N ASP A 167 11.49 -2.44 0.01
CA ASP A 167 11.32 -3.68 0.76
C ASP A 167 11.17 -3.44 2.27
N ALA A 168 10.65 -4.43 2.96
CA ALA A 168 10.41 -4.37 4.40
C ALA A 168 11.70 -4.16 5.20
N ASP A 169 12.78 -4.85 4.84
CA ASP A 169 14.05 -4.76 5.57
C ASP A 169 14.65 -3.35 5.50
N THR A 170 14.58 -2.70 4.35
CA THR A 170 15.05 -1.31 4.20
C THR A 170 14.31 -0.37 5.14
N LEU A 171 12.98 -0.47 5.21
CA LEU A 171 12.18 0.36 6.10
C LEU A 171 12.42 0.03 7.57
N LEU A 172 12.51 -1.25 7.92
CA LEU A 172 12.83 -1.68 9.30
C LEU A 172 14.18 -1.14 9.76
N ASN A 173 15.21 -1.26 8.93
CA ASN A 173 16.54 -0.76 9.26
C ASN A 173 16.55 0.75 9.46
N PHE A 174 15.82 1.50 8.63
CA PHE A 174 15.63 2.94 8.83
C PHE A 174 14.99 3.23 10.19
N MET A 175 13.91 2.53 10.52
CA MET A 175 13.18 2.73 11.78
C MET A 175 14.02 2.37 13.01
N LYS A 176 14.82 1.31 12.94
CA LYS A 176 15.69 0.88 14.03
C LYS A 176 16.84 1.85 14.28
N ALA A 177 17.21 2.66 13.29
CA ALA A 177 18.27 3.66 13.38
C ALA A 177 17.79 5.01 13.95
N GLN A 178 16.50 5.18 14.24
CA GLN A 178 15.93 6.43 14.79
C GLN A 178 16.12 6.58 16.30
#